data_1f4e9c655217aa129cf17753359534cf
#
_entry.id   1f4e9c655217aa129cf17753359534cf
#
_cell.length_a   1.000
_cell.length_b   1.000
_cell.length_c   1.000
_cell.angle_alpha   90.00
_cell.angle_beta   90.00
_cell.angle_gamma   90.00
#
_symmetry.space_group_name_H-M   'P 1'
#
loop_
_entity.id
_entity.type
_entity.pdbx_description
1 polymer ?
#
loop_
_entity_poly.entity_id
_entity_poly.type
_entity_poly.pdbx_seq_one_letter_code
_entity_poly.pdbx_strand_id
1 'polypeptide(L)'
;MVLGKGNLLKNKHTNMELEEYKMKLLGKDRLREVIDLQQHIYDNLPNKDVLYMDSYEDMLSDMEEGARVIGVLNSRDRIIAYRYIAFPGRDKRNMGYDIGLNPDELDKVVHLETTVVDPKYRGNDLQSLTLGAAKKMVTQEGYNHFLCTVSPYNFFSLYNIMKNGLKIKALKRK
;
A
#
# COMPACT_ATOMS: atom_id res chain seq x y z
N MET A 1 -12.98 -10.60 -3.64
CA MET A 1 -12.43 -10.74 -5.01
C MET A 1 -10.95 -11.07 -4.92
N VAL A 2 -10.49 -12.14 -5.59
CA VAL A 2 -9.06 -12.51 -5.66
C VAL A 2 -8.39 -11.67 -6.76
N LEU A 3 -7.31 -10.98 -6.41
CA LEU A 3 -6.54 -10.11 -7.30
C LEU A 3 -5.29 -10.80 -7.87
N GLY A 4 -4.82 -11.86 -7.21
CA GLY A 4 -3.66 -12.63 -7.64
C GLY A 4 -3.37 -13.82 -6.73
N LYS A 5 -2.55 -14.73 -7.23
CA LYS A 5 -2.01 -15.89 -6.51
C LYS A 5 -0.59 -16.18 -6.98
N GLY A 6 0.19 -16.84 -6.17
CA GLY A 6 1.54 -17.27 -6.54
C GLY A 6 2.24 -17.93 -5.37
N ASN A 7 3.54 -18.11 -5.52
CA ASN A 7 4.41 -18.70 -4.51
C ASN A 7 5.42 -17.68 -4.00
N LEU A 8 5.67 -17.69 -2.71
CA LEU A 8 6.64 -16.87 -2.00
C LEU A 8 7.76 -17.74 -1.44
N LEU A 9 8.94 -17.20 -1.40
CA LEU A 9 10.02 -17.75 -0.60
C LEU A 9 9.84 -17.30 0.84
N LYS A 10 9.47 -18.23 1.72
CA LYS A 10 9.41 -18.01 3.15
C LYS A 10 10.82 -18.01 3.69
N ASN A 11 11.23 -16.88 4.26
CA ASN A 11 12.51 -16.71 4.94
C ASN A 11 13.76 -16.99 4.08
N LYS A 12 14.24 -15.96 3.38
CA LYS A 12 15.44 -16.00 2.53
C LYS A 12 16.72 -16.52 3.21
N HIS A 13 16.75 -16.58 4.53
CA HIS A 13 18.00 -16.83 5.26
C HIS A 13 18.18 -18.26 5.79
N THR A 14 17.14 -19.08 5.82
CA THR A 14 17.25 -20.40 6.48
C THR A 14 16.65 -21.58 5.74
N ASN A 15 15.56 -21.44 5.00
CA ASN A 15 14.99 -22.55 4.20
C ASN A 15 14.19 -21.96 3.03
N MET A 16 14.48 -22.42 1.82
CA MET A 16 13.74 -22.05 0.60
C MET A 16 12.43 -22.86 0.50
N GLU A 17 11.57 -22.76 1.51
CA GLU A 17 10.23 -23.31 1.40
C GLU A 17 9.35 -22.35 0.58
N LEU A 18 8.76 -22.87 -0.50
CA LEU A 18 7.73 -22.17 -1.25
C LEU A 18 6.43 -22.22 -0.46
N GLU A 19 5.86 -21.06 -0.22
CA GLU A 19 4.55 -20.91 0.41
C GLU A 19 3.59 -20.23 -0.56
N GLU A 20 2.40 -20.80 -0.74
CA GLU A 20 1.37 -20.18 -1.56
C GLU A 20 0.84 -18.89 -0.91
N TYR A 21 0.57 -17.90 -1.75
CA TYR A 21 -0.12 -16.69 -1.33
C TYR A 21 -1.36 -16.42 -2.17
N LYS A 22 -2.29 -15.69 -1.57
CA LYS A 22 -3.44 -15.09 -2.26
C LYS A 22 -3.44 -13.59 -2.01
N MET A 23 -3.70 -12.82 -3.06
CA MET A 23 -3.88 -11.39 -2.97
C MET A 23 -5.35 -11.05 -3.19
N LYS A 24 -5.98 -10.32 -2.28
CA LYS A 24 -7.40 -9.96 -2.35
C LYS A 24 -7.70 -8.63 -1.69
N LEU A 25 -8.84 -8.04 -2.03
CA LEU A 25 -9.41 -6.95 -1.25
C LEU A 25 -9.84 -7.48 0.12
N LEU A 26 -9.45 -6.77 1.16
CA LEU A 26 -9.84 -7.05 2.55
C LEU A 26 -11.11 -6.26 2.89
N GLY A 27 -11.99 -6.90 3.62
CA GLY A 27 -13.14 -6.23 4.22
C GLY A 27 -12.78 -5.56 5.55
N LYS A 28 -13.72 -4.80 6.09
CA LYS A 28 -13.58 -4.13 7.40
C LYS A 28 -13.39 -5.13 8.55
N ASP A 29 -13.91 -6.35 8.40
CA ASP A 29 -13.74 -7.47 9.32
C ASP A 29 -12.28 -7.88 9.55
N ARG A 30 -11.41 -7.59 8.56
CA ARG A 30 -9.97 -7.88 8.63
C ARG A 30 -9.12 -6.66 9.03
N LEU A 31 -9.73 -5.50 9.25
CA LEU A 31 -8.99 -4.25 9.49
C LEU A 31 -8.12 -4.32 10.76
N ARG A 32 -8.60 -5.00 11.81
CA ARG A 32 -7.80 -5.17 13.03
C ARG A 32 -6.47 -5.87 12.75
N GLU A 33 -6.48 -6.93 11.94
CA GLU A 33 -5.26 -7.64 11.56
C GLU A 33 -4.29 -6.77 10.72
N VAL A 34 -4.83 -5.85 9.89
CA VAL A 34 -4.03 -4.88 9.14
C VAL A 34 -3.29 -3.94 10.09
N ILE A 35 -3.99 -3.38 11.08
CA ILE A 35 -3.41 -2.49 12.10
C ILE A 35 -2.39 -3.25 12.97
N ASP A 36 -2.70 -4.48 13.38
CA ASP A 36 -1.77 -5.29 14.17
C ASP A 36 -0.46 -5.58 13.41
N LEU A 37 -0.55 -5.86 12.10
CA LEU A 37 0.63 -6.03 11.26
C LEU A 37 1.43 -4.72 11.15
N GLN A 38 0.76 -3.58 10.95
CA GLN A 38 1.40 -2.27 10.90
C GLN A 38 2.13 -1.96 12.21
N GLN A 39 1.47 -2.18 13.36
CA GLN A 39 2.03 -1.96 14.68
C GLN A 39 3.25 -2.84 14.92
N HIS A 40 3.14 -4.14 14.60
CA HIS A 40 4.26 -5.07 14.73
C HIS A 40 5.49 -4.60 13.92
N ILE A 41 5.29 -4.12 12.71
CA ILE A 41 6.38 -3.62 11.87
C ILE A 41 6.94 -2.32 12.45
N TYR A 42 6.08 -1.38 12.84
CA TYR A 42 6.48 -0.11 13.42
C TYR A 42 7.34 -0.31 14.67
N ASP A 43 6.94 -1.18 15.58
CA ASP A 43 7.67 -1.45 16.83
C ASP A 43 9.10 -1.92 16.58
N ASN A 44 9.32 -2.64 15.49
CA ASN A 44 10.61 -3.21 15.10
C ASN A 44 11.41 -2.33 14.12
N LEU A 45 10.93 -1.14 13.74
CA LEU A 45 11.67 -0.23 12.88
C LEU A 45 12.79 0.48 13.65
N PRO A 46 14.03 0.49 13.12
CA PRO A 46 15.13 1.27 13.68
C PRO A 46 14.88 2.78 13.61
N ASN A 47 14.26 3.23 12.52
CA ASN A 47 13.86 4.61 12.32
C ASN A 47 12.33 4.67 12.12
N LYS A 48 11.63 5.30 13.06
CA LYS A 48 10.17 5.43 13.06
C LYS A 48 9.66 6.39 11.98
N ASP A 49 10.48 7.35 11.54
CA ASP A 49 10.11 8.38 10.56
C ASP A 49 9.89 7.83 9.15
N VAL A 50 10.19 6.55 8.92
CA VAL A 50 10.01 5.92 7.61
C VAL A 50 8.62 5.31 7.40
N LEU A 51 7.81 5.23 8.46
CA LEU A 51 6.45 4.69 8.41
C LEU A 51 5.49 5.59 9.18
N TYR A 52 4.52 6.15 8.47
CA TYR A 52 3.37 6.80 9.10
C TYR A 52 2.38 5.72 9.56
N MET A 53 1.86 5.90 10.77
CA MET A 53 0.89 4.98 11.37
C MET A 53 -0.52 5.46 11.07
N ASP A 54 -1.28 4.64 10.35
CA ASP A 54 -2.72 4.86 10.20
C ASP A 54 -3.45 4.37 11.44
N SER A 55 -4.45 5.11 11.92
CA SER A 55 -5.31 4.63 13.01
C SER A 55 -6.37 3.67 12.49
N TYR A 56 -6.89 2.82 13.38
CA TYR A 56 -8.01 1.95 13.04
C TYR A 56 -9.26 2.75 12.65
N GLU A 57 -9.53 3.81 13.39
CA GLU A 57 -10.70 4.67 13.22
C GLU A 57 -10.65 5.43 11.90
N ASP A 58 -9.49 5.98 11.54
CA ASP A 58 -9.32 6.71 10.27
C ASP A 58 -9.45 5.76 9.09
N MET A 59 -8.77 4.59 9.12
CA MET A 59 -8.88 3.61 8.05
C MET A 59 -10.30 3.07 7.91
N LEU A 60 -11.02 2.87 9.03
CA LEU A 60 -12.41 2.42 9.00
C LEU A 60 -13.31 3.46 8.32
N SER A 61 -13.17 4.72 8.72
CA SER A 61 -13.91 5.85 8.14
C SER A 61 -13.62 5.98 6.65
N ASP A 62 -12.36 5.96 6.26
CA ASP A 62 -11.97 6.05 4.85
C ASP A 62 -12.48 4.87 4.03
N MET A 63 -12.52 3.65 4.60
CA MET A 63 -13.14 2.48 3.94
C MET A 63 -14.65 2.63 3.78
N GLU A 64 -15.33 3.39 4.64
CA GLU A 64 -16.74 3.75 4.47
C GLU A 64 -16.95 4.72 3.32
N GLU A 65 -15.97 5.58 3.06
CA GLU A 65 -15.92 6.52 1.94
C GLU A 65 -15.36 5.90 0.65
N GLY A 66 -15.02 4.61 0.66
CA GLY A 66 -14.61 3.88 -0.54
C GLY A 66 -13.14 3.50 -0.62
N ALA A 67 -12.32 3.88 0.36
CA ALA A 67 -10.93 3.43 0.41
C ALA A 67 -10.84 1.89 0.48
N ARG A 68 -9.72 1.34 0.02
CA ARG A 68 -9.55 -0.11 -0.12
C ARG A 68 -8.22 -0.58 0.44
N VAL A 69 -8.24 -1.78 0.98
CA VAL A 69 -7.04 -2.48 1.43
C VAL A 69 -6.83 -3.74 0.60
N ILE A 70 -5.71 -3.81 -0.10
CA ILE A 70 -5.27 -5.02 -0.79
C ILE A 70 -4.37 -5.79 0.17
N GLY A 71 -4.80 -6.95 0.61
CA GLY A 71 -4.02 -7.83 1.46
C GLY A 71 -3.37 -8.97 0.69
N VAL A 72 -2.17 -9.33 1.08
CA VAL A 72 -1.49 -10.56 0.69
C VAL A 72 -1.57 -11.52 1.86
N LEU A 73 -2.16 -12.68 1.64
CA LEU A 73 -2.39 -13.70 2.65
C LEU A 73 -1.55 -14.94 2.33
N ASN A 74 -0.92 -15.47 3.34
CA ASN A 74 -0.16 -16.72 3.22
C ASN A 74 -1.08 -17.95 3.24
N SER A 75 -0.50 -19.15 3.18
CA SER A 75 -1.22 -20.44 3.17
C SER A 75 -2.09 -20.67 4.42
N ARG A 76 -1.81 -19.97 5.53
CA ARG A 76 -2.56 -20.02 6.79
C ARG A 76 -3.59 -18.90 6.92
N ASP A 77 -3.92 -18.21 5.81
CA ASP A 77 -4.83 -17.07 5.76
C ASP A 77 -4.41 -15.85 6.62
N ARG A 78 -3.12 -15.74 6.99
CA ARG A 78 -2.58 -14.58 7.71
C ARG A 78 -2.19 -13.49 6.74
N ILE A 79 -2.49 -12.24 7.08
CA ILE A 79 -2.03 -11.07 6.32
C ILE A 79 -0.52 -10.91 6.54
N ILE A 80 0.27 -10.98 5.46
CA ILE A 80 1.73 -10.86 5.46
C ILE A 80 2.22 -9.59 4.77
N ALA A 81 1.35 -8.95 4.03
CA ALA A 81 1.56 -7.63 3.46
C ALA A 81 0.22 -6.99 3.15
N TYR A 82 0.18 -5.67 3.12
CA TYR A 82 -0.98 -4.95 2.59
C TYR A 82 -0.57 -3.67 1.88
N ARG A 83 -1.47 -3.19 1.05
CA ARG A 83 -1.47 -1.85 0.47
C ARG A 83 -2.81 -1.19 0.73
N TYR A 84 -2.76 -0.01 1.33
CA TYR A 84 -3.90 0.86 1.52
C TYR A 84 -3.97 1.88 0.40
N ILE A 85 -5.15 2.09 -0.17
CA ILE A 85 -5.42 3.07 -1.22
C ILE A 85 -6.67 3.87 -0.88
N ALA A 86 -6.62 5.17 -1.12
CA ALA A 86 -7.72 6.09 -0.88
C ALA A 86 -8.07 6.89 -2.14
N PHE A 87 -9.30 7.38 -2.19
CA PHE A 87 -9.86 8.13 -3.31
C PHE A 87 -10.28 9.53 -2.81
N PRO A 88 -9.36 10.49 -2.81
CA PRO A 88 -9.57 11.77 -2.15
C PRO A 88 -10.60 12.66 -2.87
N GLY A 89 -10.92 12.38 -4.14
CA GLY A 89 -11.81 13.23 -4.92
C GLY A 89 -11.37 14.70 -4.88
N ARG A 90 -12.28 15.59 -4.54
CA ARG A 90 -12.01 17.04 -4.42
C ARG A 90 -11.68 17.49 -2.99
N ASP A 91 -11.41 16.57 -2.06
CA ASP A 91 -10.99 16.92 -0.71
C ASP A 91 -9.69 17.74 -0.74
N LYS A 92 -9.56 18.70 0.19
CA LYS A 92 -8.36 19.56 0.32
C LYS A 92 -7.06 18.78 0.54
N ARG A 93 -7.16 17.55 1.03
CA ARG A 93 -6.01 16.63 1.23
C ARG A 93 -5.53 15.99 -0.07
N ASN A 94 -6.24 16.18 -1.19
CA ASN A 94 -5.84 15.58 -2.46
C ASN A 94 -4.48 16.13 -2.91
N MET A 95 -3.49 15.26 -2.98
CA MET A 95 -2.14 15.60 -3.42
C MET A 95 -2.07 16.09 -4.87
N GLY A 96 -3.13 15.94 -5.65
CA GLY A 96 -3.24 16.48 -7.00
C GLY A 96 -3.13 18.00 -7.04
N TYR A 97 -3.58 18.69 -5.98
CA TYR A 97 -3.43 20.15 -5.85
C TYR A 97 -1.94 20.56 -5.82
N ASP A 98 -1.09 19.75 -5.21
CA ASP A 98 0.33 20.04 -5.06
C ASP A 98 1.12 19.99 -6.37
N ILE A 99 0.54 19.33 -7.37
CA ILE A 99 1.14 19.19 -8.71
C ILE A 99 0.32 19.88 -9.80
N GLY A 100 -0.66 20.71 -9.39
CA GLY A 100 -1.42 21.58 -10.29
C GLY A 100 -2.45 20.86 -11.17
N LEU A 101 -3.01 19.75 -10.71
CA LEU A 101 -4.12 19.09 -11.43
C LEU A 101 -5.37 19.98 -11.42
N ASN A 102 -6.08 19.99 -12.54
CA ASN A 102 -7.35 20.68 -12.65
C ASN A 102 -8.49 19.87 -11.95
N PRO A 103 -9.67 20.48 -11.71
CA PRO A 103 -10.77 19.82 -11.00
C PRO A 103 -11.20 18.46 -11.57
N ASP A 104 -11.21 18.31 -12.89
CA ASP A 104 -11.62 17.06 -13.54
C ASP A 104 -10.57 15.96 -13.42
N GLU A 105 -9.31 16.34 -13.28
CA GLU A 105 -8.19 15.42 -13.02
C GLU A 105 -8.16 15.01 -11.55
N LEU A 106 -8.54 15.90 -10.62
CA LEU A 106 -8.60 15.57 -9.18
C LEU A 106 -9.53 14.40 -8.90
N ASP A 107 -10.65 14.29 -9.60
CA ASP A 107 -11.61 13.19 -9.47
C ASP A 107 -11.05 11.84 -9.93
N LYS A 108 -9.89 11.86 -10.62
CA LYS A 108 -9.20 10.65 -11.12
C LYS A 108 -7.92 10.31 -10.34
N VAL A 109 -7.72 10.94 -9.19
CA VAL A 109 -6.56 10.70 -8.33
C VAL A 109 -6.82 9.52 -7.40
N VAL A 110 -5.82 8.67 -7.27
CA VAL A 110 -5.72 7.63 -6.24
C VAL A 110 -4.49 7.93 -5.39
N HIS A 111 -4.70 8.00 -4.10
CA HIS A 111 -3.62 8.01 -3.13
C HIS A 111 -3.16 6.57 -2.86
N LEU A 112 -1.89 6.31 -3.08
CA LEU A 112 -1.22 5.10 -2.66
C LEU A 112 -0.69 5.36 -1.26
N GLU A 113 -1.50 5.10 -0.27
CA GLU A 113 -1.20 5.34 1.13
C GLU A 113 -0.18 4.32 1.67
N THR A 114 -0.38 3.81 2.84
CA THR A 114 0.56 2.90 3.51
C THR A 114 0.69 1.57 2.80
N THR A 115 1.93 1.10 2.70
CA THR A 115 2.26 -0.26 2.26
C THR A 115 3.29 -0.85 3.19
N VAL A 116 2.98 -2.00 3.77
CA VAL A 116 3.90 -2.74 4.63
C VAL A 116 4.04 -4.19 4.19
N VAL A 117 5.18 -4.78 4.50
CA VAL A 117 5.48 -6.20 4.25
C VAL A 117 6.14 -6.77 5.49
N ASP A 118 5.60 -7.88 6.00
CA ASP A 118 6.20 -8.63 7.11
C ASP A 118 7.67 -8.94 6.75
N PRO A 119 8.63 -8.61 7.64
CA PRO A 119 10.05 -8.83 7.39
C PRO A 119 10.42 -10.24 6.93
N LYS A 120 9.68 -11.26 7.38
CA LYS A 120 9.87 -12.67 6.99
C LYS A 120 9.60 -12.93 5.50
N TYR A 121 8.80 -12.07 4.87
CA TYR A 121 8.39 -12.22 3.46
C TYR A 121 8.98 -11.14 2.55
N ARG A 122 9.92 -10.33 3.06
CA ARG A 122 10.65 -9.36 2.24
C ARG A 122 11.45 -10.05 1.15
N GLY A 123 11.67 -9.33 0.05
CA GLY A 123 12.39 -9.84 -1.12
C GLY A 123 11.56 -10.67 -2.09
N ASN A 124 10.24 -10.80 -1.86
CA ASN A 124 9.29 -11.41 -2.77
C ASN A 124 8.57 -10.39 -3.67
N ASP A 125 9.08 -9.18 -3.77
CA ASP A 125 8.54 -8.08 -4.60
C ASP A 125 7.06 -7.72 -4.28
N LEU A 126 6.59 -7.99 -3.06
CA LEU A 126 5.19 -7.81 -2.66
C LEU A 126 4.71 -6.37 -2.79
N GLN A 127 5.59 -5.38 -2.62
CA GLN A 127 5.24 -3.98 -2.86
C GLN A 127 4.91 -3.72 -4.33
N SER A 128 5.69 -4.25 -5.27
CA SER A 128 5.41 -4.11 -6.71
C SER A 128 4.17 -4.88 -7.11
N LEU A 129 3.99 -6.10 -6.60
CA LEU A 129 2.81 -6.94 -6.89
C LEU A 129 1.52 -6.26 -6.44
N THR A 130 1.48 -5.73 -5.21
CA THR A 130 0.30 -5.02 -4.69
C THR A 130 0.07 -3.70 -5.42
N LEU A 131 1.13 -2.98 -5.82
CA LEU A 131 1.02 -1.77 -6.62
C LEU A 131 0.44 -2.08 -8.01
N GLY A 132 0.95 -3.12 -8.68
CA GLY A 132 0.43 -3.55 -9.97
C GLY A 132 -1.04 -3.93 -9.91
N ALA A 133 -1.46 -4.67 -8.88
CA ALA A 133 -2.85 -5.04 -8.66
C ALA A 133 -3.73 -3.80 -8.40
N ALA A 134 -3.28 -2.87 -7.57
CA ALA A 134 -3.98 -1.61 -7.31
C ALA A 134 -4.17 -0.83 -8.61
N LYS A 135 -3.09 -0.56 -9.35
CA LYS A 135 -3.14 0.19 -10.62
C LYS A 135 -4.10 -0.47 -11.61
N LYS A 136 -3.98 -1.78 -11.83
CA LYS A 136 -4.86 -2.51 -12.74
C LYS A 136 -6.34 -2.36 -12.36
N MET A 137 -6.65 -2.54 -11.07
CA MET A 137 -8.02 -2.48 -10.56
C MET A 137 -8.61 -1.08 -10.78
N VAL A 138 -7.95 -0.03 -10.33
CA VAL A 138 -8.52 1.32 -10.33
C VAL A 138 -8.46 1.98 -11.73
N THR A 139 -7.51 1.60 -12.60
CA THR A 139 -7.49 2.07 -13.98
C THR A 139 -8.72 1.59 -14.76
N GLN A 140 -9.22 0.39 -14.47
CA GLN A 140 -10.48 -0.11 -15.05
C GLN A 140 -11.71 0.70 -14.61
N GLU A 141 -11.61 1.41 -13.50
CA GLU A 141 -12.63 2.31 -12.96
C GLU A 141 -12.46 3.78 -13.40
N GLY A 142 -11.46 4.05 -14.25
CA GLY A 142 -11.23 5.39 -14.82
C GLY A 142 -10.21 6.25 -14.08
N TYR A 143 -9.60 5.76 -13.01
CA TYR A 143 -8.52 6.48 -12.32
C TYR A 143 -7.21 6.35 -13.09
N ASN A 144 -6.44 7.45 -13.17
CA ASN A 144 -5.22 7.52 -13.95
C ASN A 144 -4.06 8.31 -13.29
N HIS A 145 -4.30 8.98 -12.16
CA HIS A 145 -3.30 9.68 -11.39
C HIS A 145 -3.00 8.90 -10.09
N PHE A 146 -1.77 8.43 -9.94
CA PHE A 146 -1.33 7.64 -8.78
C PHE A 146 -0.31 8.45 -7.99
N LEU A 147 -0.71 8.93 -6.82
CA LEU A 147 0.11 9.80 -5.99
C LEU A 147 0.40 9.14 -4.64
N CYS A 148 1.59 9.34 -4.12
CA CYS A 148 1.99 8.90 -2.79
C CYS A 148 3.02 9.86 -2.19
N THR A 149 3.12 9.87 -0.87
CA THR A 149 4.24 10.46 -0.16
C THR A 149 5.22 9.38 0.26
N VAL A 150 6.50 9.67 0.18
CA VAL A 150 7.56 8.77 0.65
C VAL A 150 8.58 9.59 1.42
N SER A 151 8.90 9.13 2.63
CA SER A 151 10.00 9.73 3.41
C SER A 151 11.30 9.63 2.62
N PRO A 152 12.10 10.72 2.52
CA PRO A 152 13.38 10.68 1.84
C PRO A 152 14.39 9.72 2.49
N TYR A 153 14.15 9.32 3.74
CA TYR A 153 14.96 8.33 4.45
C TYR A 153 14.52 6.88 4.17
N ASN A 154 13.37 6.67 3.53
CA ASN A 154 12.87 5.34 3.15
C ASN A 154 13.31 4.98 1.72
N PHE A 155 14.62 4.75 1.54
CA PHE A 155 15.21 4.44 0.24
C PHE A 155 14.59 3.21 -0.43
N PHE A 156 14.21 2.19 0.35
CA PHE A 156 13.57 0.99 -0.18
C PHE A 156 12.21 1.28 -0.80
N SER A 157 11.38 2.06 -0.10
CA SER A 157 10.07 2.46 -0.62
C SER A 157 10.24 3.37 -1.85
N LEU A 158 11.12 4.37 -1.77
CA LEU A 158 11.39 5.28 -2.88
C LEU A 158 11.86 4.51 -4.12
N TYR A 159 12.83 3.61 -3.97
CA TYR A 159 13.31 2.77 -5.07
C TYR A 159 12.18 1.93 -5.70
N ASN A 160 11.35 1.27 -4.87
CA ASN A 160 10.25 0.45 -5.36
C ASN A 160 9.21 1.26 -6.13
N ILE A 161 8.84 2.43 -5.63
CA ILE A 161 7.88 3.32 -6.29
C ILE A 161 8.43 3.79 -7.65
N MET A 162 9.69 4.22 -7.69
CA MET A 162 10.33 4.68 -8.94
C MET A 162 10.53 3.54 -9.94
N LYS A 163 10.95 2.35 -9.49
CA LYS A 163 11.07 1.15 -10.32
C LYS A 163 9.74 0.79 -11.01
N ASN A 164 8.61 1.08 -10.35
CA ASN A 164 7.27 0.85 -10.89
C ASN A 164 6.70 2.03 -11.69
N GLY A 165 7.56 2.96 -12.10
CA GLY A 165 7.25 4.02 -13.05
C GLY A 165 6.69 5.32 -12.46
N LEU A 166 6.59 5.44 -11.12
CA LEU A 166 6.26 6.72 -10.50
C LEU A 166 7.49 7.63 -10.48
N LYS A 167 7.24 8.95 -10.53
CA LYS A 167 8.29 9.98 -10.57
C LYS A 167 8.10 10.97 -9.42
N ILE A 168 9.19 11.51 -8.92
CA ILE A 168 9.15 12.62 -7.96
C ILE A 168 8.55 13.84 -8.65
N LYS A 169 7.52 14.42 -8.08
CA LYS A 169 6.81 15.60 -8.60
C LYS A 169 6.93 16.81 -7.68
N ALA A 170 7.03 16.60 -6.39
CA ALA A 170 7.13 17.66 -5.40
C ALA A 170 7.96 17.22 -4.20
N LEU A 171 8.55 18.18 -3.50
CA LEU A 171 9.16 18.00 -2.18
C LEU A 171 8.42 18.86 -1.19
N LYS A 172 7.96 18.28 -0.10
CA LYS A 172 7.24 18.98 0.97
C LYS A 172 7.96 18.77 2.31
N ARG A 173 7.99 19.82 3.12
CA ARG A 173 8.27 19.68 4.56
C ARG A 173 6.97 19.31 5.26
N LYS A 174 7.01 18.29 6.10
CA LYS A 174 5.95 18.01 7.08
C LYS A 174 6.15 18.88 8.30
#